data_f811f48b5416a8441a78f373f6677de1
#
_entry.id   f811f48b5416a8441a78f373f6677de1
#
_cell.length_a   1.000
_cell.length_b   1.000
_cell.length_c   1.000
_cell.angle_alpha   90.00
_cell.angle_beta   90.00
_cell.angle_gamma   90.00
#
_symmetry.space_group_name_H-M   'P 1'
#
loop_
_entity.id
_entity.type
_entity.pdbx_description
1 polymer ?
#
loop_
_entity_poly.entity_id
_entity_poly.type
_entity_poly.pdbx_seq_one_letter_code
_entity_poly.pdbx_strand_id
1 'polypeptide(L)'
;MFVPPEKYDFRIKEKNGEIWAMKISDKIQEYQWDNKKPTAQMLGRWQPWHNGHQKLFEEIIKKTGQVNIMVRDVQGVGDNPFDFDTVKKNIESALVDFKKRVKITLVPNLTNICYGRGVGYKIEEIVLDANTQEISATKIRDKMRQEGKL
;
A
#
# COMPACT_ATOMS: atom_id res chain seq x y z
N MET A 1 25.21 2.31 -17.92
CA MET A 1 24.96 2.38 -17.13
C MET A 1 24.82 2.63 -16.62
N PHE A 2 24.81 3.07 -16.57
CA PHE A 2 24.77 3.18 -15.64
C PHE A 2 24.14 3.69 -15.32
N VAL A 3 23.79 3.88 -14.99
CA VAL A 3 23.33 4.34 -14.30
C VAL A 3 23.68 4.84 -13.57
N PRO A 4 23.85 5.63 -13.28
CA PRO A 4 24.39 6.18 -12.45
C PRO A 4 24.39 6.01 -11.41
N PRO A 5 24.74 6.36 -10.73
CA PRO A 5 24.56 5.91 -9.61
C PRO A 5 23.76 6.40 -8.77
N GLU A 6 23.59 7.34 -8.70
CA GLU A 6 22.90 7.52 -8.00
C GLU A 6 21.93 6.91 -8.03
N LYS A 7 21.58 6.78 -8.63
CA LYS A 7 20.71 6.01 -8.67
C LYS A 7 21.10 4.73 -8.49
N TYR A 8 21.92 4.57 -8.24
CA TYR A 8 22.22 3.50 -8.00
C TYR A 8 23.16 3.42 -7.13
N ASP A 9 23.56 3.55 -6.49
CA ASP A 9 24.25 3.59 -5.93
C ASP A 9 25.20 3.04 -5.99
N PHE A 10 25.32 2.93 -6.62
CA PHE A 10 25.81 2.53 -7.18
C PHE A 10 26.81 2.48 -7.20
N ARG A 11 27.57 2.65 -7.07
CA ARG A 11 28.39 2.76 -7.51
C ARG A 11 29.12 1.96 -7.72
N ILE A 12 29.57 1.24 -7.97
CA ILE A 12 30.43 0.70 -8.18
C ILE A 12 31.22 0.91 -8.79
N LYS A 13 31.95 1.21 -8.94
CA LYS A 13 32.40 1.34 -9.64
C LYS A 13 33.03 0.50 -10.18
N GLU A 14 33.17 -0.13 -10.48
CA GLU A 14 33.55 -0.59 -10.94
C GLU A 14 33.82 -0.67 -11.57
N LYS A 15 34.12 -0.64 -11.51
CA LYS A 15 34.37 -0.49 -12.21
C LYS A 15 34.03 -0.05 -13.12
N ASN A 16 33.20 0.38 -12.98
CA ASN A 16 32.67 1.01 -13.95
C ASN A 16 31.29 1.48 -13.74
N GLY A 17 30.52 2.52 -14.42
CA GLY A 17 29.30 3.19 -14.10
C GLY A 17 28.03 2.38 -14.34
N GLU A 18 27.98 1.61 -15.39
CA GLU A 18 26.81 0.80 -15.69
C GLU A 18 26.53 -0.23 -14.59
N ILE A 19 27.56 -0.65 -13.92
CA ILE A 19 27.40 -1.59 -12.80
C ILE A 19 26.62 -0.94 -11.67
N TRP A 20 26.83 0.36 -11.45
CA TRP A 20 26.11 1.09 -10.43
C TRP A 20 24.61 1.12 -10.70
N ALA A 21 24.21 1.43 -11.92
CA ALA A 21 22.80 1.53 -12.26
C ALA A 21 22.12 0.17 -12.10
N MET A 22 22.76 -0.89 -12.56
CA MET A 22 22.22 -2.23 -12.42
C MET A 22 22.04 -2.63 -10.97
N LYS A 23 23.01 -2.27 -10.13
CA LYS A 23 22.93 -2.64 -8.71
C LYS A 23 21.81 -1.93 -7.97
N ILE A 24 21.48 -0.71 -8.34
CA ILE A 24 20.35 -0.02 -7.74
C ILE A 24 19.06 -0.73 -8.10
N SER A 25 18.90 -1.13 -9.35
CA SER A 25 17.74 -1.86 -9.80
C SER A 25 17.61 -3.21 -9.06
N ASP A 26 18.73 -3.93 -8.93
CA ASP A 26 18.74 -5.20 -8.21
C ASP A 26 18.33 -5.02 -6.76
N LYS A 27 18.78 -3.97 -6.10
CA LYS A 27 18.42 -3.72 -4.71
C LYS A 27 16.94 -3.47 -4.55
N ILE A 28 16.31 -2.78 -5.49
CA ILE A 28 14.87 -2.57 -5.46
C ILE A 28 14.13 -3.90 -5.59
N GLN A 29 14.59 -4.77 -6.48
CA GLN A 29 13.99 -6.08 -6.68
C GLN A 29 14.26 -7.03 -5.53
N GLU A 30 15.33 -6.78 -4.77
CA GLU A 30 15.72 -7.64 -3.66
C GLU A 30 15.14 -7.20 -2.31
N TYR A 31 14.26 -6.19 -2.30
CA TYR A 31 13.66 -5.79 -1.04
C TYR A 31 13.01 -6.99 -0.37
N GLN A 32 13.25 -7.14 0.92
CA GLN A 32 12.66 -8.21 1.70
C GLN A 32 11.91 -7.63 2.88
N TRP A 33 10.71 -8.14 3.09
CA TRP A 33 9.93 -7.78 4.26
C TRP A 33 10.66 -8.20 5.53
N ASP A 34 10.66 -7.33 6.53
CA ASP A 34 11.22 -7.64 7.83
C ASP A 34 10.29 -7.05 8.89
N ASN A 35 9.69 -7.92 9.69
CA ASN A 35 8.78 -7.48 10.74
C ASN A 35 9.43 -6.51 11.74
N LYS A 36 10.73 -6.45 11.81
CA LYS A 36 11.44 -5.56 12.74
C LYS A 36 11.71 -4.18 12.16
N LYS A 37 11.50 -4.00 10.86
CA LYS A 37 11.65 -2.68 10.25
C LYS A 37 10.45 -1.81 10.56
N PRO A 38 10.63 -0.49 10.59
CA PRO A 38 9.48 0.41 10.71
C PRO A 38 8.45 0.11 9.63
N THR A 39 7.20 -0.03 10.05
CA THR A 39 6.11 -0.44 9.18
C THR A 39 4.92 0.48 9.42
N ALA A 40 4.33 0.97 8.36
CA ALA A 40 3.10 1.73 8.48
C ALA A 40 1.91 0.77 8.42
N GLN A 41 0.83 1.17 9.10
CA GLN A 41 -0.43 0.47 9.09
C GLN A 41 -1.40 1.22 8.22
N MET A 42 -2.17 0.49 7.42
CA MET A 42 -3.24 1.07 6.62
C MET A 42 -4.49 0.24 6.86
N LEU A 43 -5.39 0.75 7.72
CA LEU A 43 -6.58 0.00 8.15
C LEU A 43 -7.79 0.47 7.37
N GLY A 44 -8.56 -0.45 6.81
CA GLY A 44 -9.77 -0.11 6.09
C GLY A 44 -10.56 -1.33 5.66
N ARG A 45 -11.65 -1.08 4.93
CA ARG A 45 -12.52 -2.14 4.40
C ARG A 45 -12.17 -2.49 2.95
N TRP A 46 -11.72 -1.48 2.19
CA TRP A 46 -11.26 -1.61 0.80
C TRP A 46 -12.33 -2.25 -0.11
N GLN A 47 -13.49 -1.60 -0.20
CA GLN A 47 -14.71 -2.13 -0.84
C GLN A 47 -15.21 -1.25 -2.01
N PRO A 48 -14.50 -1.17 -3.15
CA PRO A 48 -13.21 -1.80 -3.48
C PRO A 48 -12.04 -0.85 -3.24
N TRP A 49 -10.84 -1.37 -3.38
CA TRP A 49 -9.64 -0.55 -3.49
C TRP A 49 -9.77 0.34 -4.74
N HIS A 50 -9.46 1.61 -4.61
CA HIS A 50 -9.59 2.57 -5.71
C HIS A 50 -8.42 3.54 -5.75
N ASN A 51 -8.43 4.45 -6.71
CA ASN A 51 -7.31 5.37 -6.93
C ASN A 51 -7.02 6.27 -5.71
N GLY A 52 -8.04 6.61 -4.93
CA GLY A 52 -7.84 7.35 -3.69
C GLY A 52 -7.01 6.56 -2.70
N HIS A 53 -7.30 5.27 -2.55
CA HIS A 53 -6.53 4.38 -1.70
C HIS A 53 -5.11 4.20 -2.24
N GLN A 54 -4.98 4.13 -3.56
CA GLN A 54 -3.68 4.00 -4.21
C GLN A 54 -2.78 5.19 -3.88
N LYS A 55 -3.32 6.40 -3.98
CA LYS A 55 -2.55 7.61 -3.66
C LYS A 55 -2.21 7.70 -2.19
N LEU A 56 -3.15 7.30 -1.33
CA LEU A 56 -2.88 7.22 0.09
C LEU A 56 -1.73 6.26 0.38
N PHE A 57 -1.76 5.09 -0.22
CA PHE A 57 -0.68 4.11 -0.08
C PHE A 57 0.65 4.69 -0.53
N GLU A 58 0.66 5.38 -1.68
CA GLU A 58 1.89 5.94 -2.23
C GLU A 58 2.52 6.96 -1.29
N GLU A 59 1.70 7.75 -0.60
CA GLU A 59 2.23 8.68 0.40
C GLU A 59 2.73 7.95 1.65
N ILE A 60 2.03 6.92 2.07
CA ILE A 60 2.38 6.19 3.28
C ILE A 60 3.68 5.41 3.12
N ILE A 61 3.88 4.74 1.98
CA ILE A 61 5.07 3.91 1.80
C ILE A 61 6.35 4.74 1.76
N LYS A 62 6.24 6.02 1.42
CA LYS A 62 7.39 6.92 1.49
C LYS A 62 7.89 7.12 2.91
N LYS A 63 7.04 6.90 3.90
CA LYS A 63 7.39 7.16 5.30
C LYS A 63 8.18 6.03 5.94
N THR A 64 7.86 4.79 5.61
CA THR A 64 8.44 3.65 6.29
C THR A 64 9.07 2.62 5.37
N GLY A 65 8.74 2.65 4.09
CA GLY A 65 9.30 1.70 3.13
C GLY A 65 8.58 0.37 3.07
N GLN A 66 7.77 0.03 4.07
CA GLN A 66 6.89 -1.14 4.02
C GLN A 66 5.60 -0.85 4.75
N VAL A 67 4.51 -1.48 4.30
CA VAL A 67 3.16 -1.18 4.78
C VAL A 67 2.41 -2.49 5.01
N ASN A 68 1.74 -2.58 6.16
CA ASN A 68 0.78 -3.65 6.41
C ASN A 68 -0.61 -3.10 6.15
N ILE A 69 -1.24 -3.57 5.08
CA ILE A 69 -2.60 -3.19 4.75
C ILE A 69 -3.52 -4.16 5.49
N MET A 70 -4.27 -3.62 6.43
CA MET A 70 -5.14 -4.40 7.29
C MET A 70 -6.57 -4.27 6.78
N VAL A 71 -7.19 -5.41 6.52
CA VAL A 71 -8.54 -5.51 5.99
C VAL A 71 -9.47 -5.86 7.13
N ARG A 72 -10.37 -4.94 7.47
CA ARG A 72 -11.36 -5.20 8.52
C ARG A 72 -12.33 -6.29 8.07
N ASP A 73 -12.58 -7.24 8.93
CA ASP A 73 -13.44 -8.38 8.61
C ASP A 73 -14.92 -8.00 8.82
N VAL A 74 -15.47 -7.34 7.80
CA VAL A 74 -16.85 -6.88 7.78
C VAL A 74 -17.55 -7.28 6.48
N GLN A 75 -17.05 -8.27 5.78
CA GLN A 75 -17.57 -8.67 4.48
C GLN A 75 -19.00 -9.18 4.62
N GLY A 76 -19.80 -8.85 3.60
CA GLY A 76 -21.21 -9.22 3.58
C GLY A 76 -21.90 -8.45 2.48
N VAL A 77 -23.21 -8.31 2.62
CA VAL A 77 -24.01 -7.59 1.63
C VAL A 77 -23.98 -6.08 1.89
N GLY A 78 -24.54 -5.32 0.97
CA GLY A 78 -24.64 -3.87 1.11
C GLY A 78 -23.33 -3.17 0.88
N ASP A 79 -22.82 -2.50 1.89
CA ASP A 79 -21.62 -1.69 1.77
C ASP A 79 -20.33 -2.50 1.68
N ASN A 80 -20.39 -3.80 1.95
CA ASN A 80 -19.21 -4.66 1.97
C ASN A 80 -19.42 -5.93 1.14
N PRO A 81 -19.71 -5.76 -0.18
CA PRO A 81 -20.08 -6.93 -1.00
C PRO A 81 -18.91 -7.84 -1.37
N PHE A 82 -17.67 -7.36 -1.27
CA PHE A 82 -16.51 -8.14 -1.69
C PHE A 82 -15.95 -8.93 -0.51
N ASP A 83 -15.71 -10.23 -0.73
CA ASP A 83 -15.08 -11.06 0.29
C ASP A 83 -13.58 -10.75 0.39
N PHE A 84 -12.92 -11.33 1.39
CA PHE A 84 -11.52 -11.05 1.63
C PHE A 84 -10.65 -11.45 0.45
N ASP A 85 -10.90 -12.60 -0.17
CA ASP A 85 -10.08 -13.04 -1.29
C ASP A 85 -10.15 -12.05 -2.46
N THR A 86 -11.34 -11.53 -2.74
CA THR A 86 -11.53 -10.52 -3.78
C THR A 86 -10.81 -9.23 -3.42
N VAL A 87 -10.97 -8.76 -2.19
CA VAL A 87 -10.29 -7.55 -1.71
C VAL A 87 -8.78 -7.71 -1.83
N LYS A 88 -8.26 -8.83 -1.37
CA LYS A 88 -6.83 -9.11 -1.42
C LYS A 88 -6.31 -9.11 -2.85
N LYS A 89 -7.01 -9.78 -3.76
CA LYS A 89 -6.60 -9.83 -5.17
C LYS A 89 -6.61 -8.45 -5.80
N ASN A 90 -7.61 -7.63 -5.50
CA ASN A 90 -7.69 -6.28 -6.02
C ASN A 90 -6.48 -5.45 -5.56
N ILE A 91 -6.12 -5.57 -4.30
CA ILE A 91 -4.99 -4.82 -3.75
C ILE A 91 -3.68 -5.36 -4.32
N GLU A 92 -3.52 -6.67 -4.40
CA GLU A 92 -2.30 -7.26 -4.96
C GLU A 92 -2.08 -6.82 -6.40
N SER A 93 -3.14 -6.77 -7.18
CA SER A 93 -3.06 -6.31 -8.58
C SER A 93 -2.67 -4.83 -8.66
N ALA A 94 -3.25 -4.02 -7.79
CA ALA A 94 -2.97 -2.58 -7.77
C ALA A 94 -1.56 -2.28 -7.29
N LEU A 95 -1.00 -3.12 -6.44
CA LEU A 95 0.29 -2.88 -5.80
C LEU A 95 1.37 -3.86 -6.26
N VAL A 96 1.23 -4.38 -7.48
CA VAL A 96 2.14 -5.41 -7.98
C VAL A 96 3.61 -4.96 -7.93
N ASP A 97 3.86 -3.67 -8.17
CA ASP A 97 5.22 -3.13 -8.15
C ASP A 97 5.78 -3.02 -6.73
N PHE A 98 4.94 -3.16 -5.72
CA PHE A 98 5.34 -3.04 -4.31
C PHE A 98 5.19 -4.36 -3.55
N LYS A 99 5.01 -5.48 -4.25
CA LYS A 99 4.57 -6.72 -3.60
C LYS A 99 5.48 -7.19 -2.47
N LYS A 100 6.77 -6.86 -2.53
CA LYS A 100 7.72 -7.25 -1.49
C LYS A 100 7.75 -6.28 -0.31
N ARG A 101 7.05 -5.14 -0.44
CA ARG A 101 7.00 -4.11 0.59
C ARG A 101 5.65 -4.03 1.26
N VAL A 102 4.76 -4.96 0.96
CA VAL A 102 3.37 -4.91 1.40
C VAL A 102 2.96 -6.27 1.94
N LYS A 103 2.24 -6.24 3.07
CA LYS A 103 1.47 -7.38 3.53
C LYS A 103 0.02 -6.99 3.60
N ILE A 104 -0.86 -7.94 3.29
CA ILE A 104 -2.31 -7.75 3.33
C ILE A 104 -2.84 -8.74 4.35
N THR A 105 -3.40 -8.22 5.43
CA THR A 105 -3.78 -9.03 6.58
C THR A 105 -5.26 -8.84 6.90
N LEU A 106 -5.99 -9.95 7.01
CA LEU A 106 -7.36 -9.90 7.52
C LEU A 106 -7.31 -9.70 9.04
N VAL A 107 -8.03 -8.71 9.53
CA VAL A 107 -8.08 -8.40 10.96
C VAL A 107 -9.53 -8.32 11.42
N PRO A 108 -9.79 -8.47 12.71
CA PRO A 108 -11.15 -8.30 13.22
C PRO A 108 -11.72 -6.93 12.85
N ASN A 109 -13.00 -6.74 13.11
CA ASN A 109 -13.67 -5.46 12.86
C ASN A 109 -13.16 -4.41 13.85
N LEU A 110 -11.95 -3.93 13.62
CA LEU A 110 -11.30 -2.95 14.49
C LEU A 110 -11.97 -1.59 14.30
N THR A 111 -12.51 -1.05 15.38
CA THR A 111 -13.21 0.24 15.37
C THR A 111 -12.51 1.29 16.21
N ASN A 112 -11.60 0.88 17.08
CA ASN A 112 -10.93 1.76 18.01
C ASN A 112 -9.42 1.54 17.94
N ILE A 113 -8.66 2.63 17.90
CA ILE A 113 -7.21 2.59 17.97
C ILE A 113 -6.83 3.16 19.33
N CYS A 114 -6.32 2.31 20.22
CA CYS A 114 -6.07 2.70 21.59
C CYS A 114 -4.60 2.50 21.94
N TYR A 115 -4.06 3.44 22.71
CA TYR A 115 -2.71 3.33 23.23
C TYR A 115 -2.61 4.07 24.55
N GLY A 116 -1.75 3.57 25.45
CA GLY A 116 -1.54 4.23 26.74
C GLY A 116 -0.47 5.29 26.69
N ARG A 117 0.59 5.01 25.97
CA ARG A 117 1.72 5.94 25.81
C ARG A 117 2.14 5.93 24.36
N GLY A 118 2.41 7.12 23.81
CA GLY A 118 2.78 7.24 22.40
C GLY A 118 4.23 6.89 22.11
N VAL A 119 4.85 6.04 22.89
CA VAL A 119 6.25 5.70 22.73
C VAL A 119 6.44 4.76 21.56
N GLY A 120 7.28 5.17 20.61
CA GLY A 120 7.71 4.29 19.53
C GLY A 120 6.81 4.27 18.30
N TYR A 121 5.68 5.00 18.31
CA TYR A 121 4.86 5.08 17.11
C TYR A 121 4.18 6.42 16.98
N LYS A 122 3.72 6.69 15.75
CA LYS A 122 3.02 7.92 15.39
C LYS A 122 1.65 7.58 14.85
N ILE A 123 0.67 8.42 15.15
CA ILE A 123 -0.66 8.34 14.58
C ILE A 123 -0.78 9.56 13.67
N GLU A 124 -0.87 9.33 12.37
CA GLU A 124 -0.80 10.40 11.38
C GLU A 124 -1.99 10.36 10.44
N GLU A 125 -2.58 11.52 10.22
CA GLU A 125 -3.58 11.68 9.19
C GLU A 125 -2.88 12.16 7.92
N ILE A 126 -3.14 11.47 6.79
CA ILE A 126 -2.58 11.82 5.50
C ILE A 126 -3.66 12.55 4.72
N VAL A 127 -3.45 13.85 4.48
CA VAL A 127 -4.42 14.68 3.76
C VAL A 127 -4.04 14.68 2.29
N LEU A 128 -4.96 14.22 1.44
CA LEU A 128 -4.77 14.15 -0.01
C LEU A 128 -5.42 15.37 -0.67
N ASP A 129 -5.13 15.58 -1.96
CA ASP A 129 -5.73 16.71 -2.67
C ASP A 129 -7.25 16.55 -2.81
N ALA A 130 -7.94 17.65 -3.12
CA ALA A 130 -9.39 17.66 -3.15
C ALA A 130 -9.98 16.69 -4.19
N ASN A 131 -9.34 16.58 -5.35
CA ASN A 131 -9.81 15.67 -6.39
C ASN A 131 -9.74 14.24 -5.94
N THR A 132 -8.64 13.86 -5.26
CA THR A 132 -8.47 12.51 -4.74
C THR A 132 -9.48 12.23 -3.64
N GLN A 133 -9.74 13.20 -2.77
CA GLN A 133 -10.69 13.02 -1.66
C GLN A 133 -12.11 12.78 -2.15
N GLU A 134 -12.45 13.23 -3.36
CA GLU A 134 -13.79 13.02 -3.92
C GLU A 134 -14.01 11.59 -4.43
N ILE A 135 -12.97 10.80 -4.57
CA ILE A 135 -13.13 9.41 -4.98
C ILE A 135 -13.80 8.65 -3.84
N SER A 136 -14.87 7.92 -4.16
CA SER A 136 -15.71 7.29 -3.15
C SER A 136 -16.00 5.84 -3.52
N ALA A 137 -15.74 4.93 -2.60
CA ALA A 137 -16.10 3.53 -2.77
C ALA A 137 -17.61 3.35 -2.93
N THR A 138 -18.41 4.16 -2.24
CA THR A 138 -19.86 4.12 -2.37
C THR A 138 -20.28 4.43 -3.81
N LYS A 139 -19.72 5.49 -4.38
CA LYS A 139 -20.04 5.85 -5.76
C LYS A 139 -19.60 4.77 -6.75
N ILE A 140 -18.44 4.17 -6.50
CA ILE A 140 -17.94 3.10 -7.35
C ILE A 140 -18.87 1.89 -7.29
N ARG A 141 -19.28 1.49 -6.10
CA ARG A 141 -20.20 0.36 -5.94
C ARG A 141 -21.56 0.63 -6.62
N ASP A 142 -22.06 1.84 -6.46
CA ASP A 142 -23.33 2.23 -7.10
C ASP A 142 -23.24 2.11 -8.61
N LYS A 143 -22.15 2.59 -9.18
CA LYS A 143 -21.93 2.47 -10.62
C LYS A 143 -21.83 1.02 -11.06
N MET A 144 -21.12 0.20 -10.29
CA MET A 144 -20.98 -1.23 -10.60
C MET A 144 -22.36 -1.92 -10.60
N ARG A 145 -23.23 -1.57 -9.65
CA ARG A 145 -24.58 -2.12 -9.62
C ARG A 145 -25.39 -1.71 -10.81
N GLN A 146 -25.30 -0.42 -11.22
CA GLN A 146 -25.98 0.07 -12.39
C GLN A 146 -25.52 -0.63 -13.66
N GLU A 147 -24.26 -1.03 -13.71
CA GLU A 147 -23.67 -1.72 -14.87
C GLU A 147 -23.84 -3.23 -14.80
N GLY A 148 -24.45 -3.75 -13.78
CA GLY A 148 -24.65 -5.18 -13.61
C GLY A 148 -23.40 -5.93 -13.19
N LYS A 149 -22.38 -5.25 -12.68
CA LYS A 149 -21.12 -5.88 -12.28
C LYS A 149 -21.08 -6.26 -10.81
N LEU A 150 -22.09 -5.85 -10.06
CA LEU A 150 -22.17 -6.10 -8.62
C LEU A 150 -23.63 -6.42 -8.16
#